data_bb79c7ef1e8c08b53ba1ac3e82b7aeb6
#
_entry.id   bb79c7ef1e8c08b53ba1ac3e82b7aeb6
#
_cell.length_a   1.000
_cell.length_b   1.000
_cell.length_c   1.000
_cell.angle_alpha   90.00
_cell.angle_beta   90.00
_cell.angle_gamma   90.00
#
_symmetry.space_group_name_H-M   'P 1'
#
loop_
_entity.id
_entity.type
_entity.pdbx_description
1 polymer ?
#
loop_
_entity_poly.entity_id
_entity_poly.type
_entity_poly.pdbx_seq_one_letter_code
_entity_poly.pdbx_strand_id
1 'polypeptide(L)'
;RTLEQAEASHNQPAALDSAPAPFPELALQADRLSQIGDLPQQASADLPARFSVDVPGRKWQQIRAFGSSLGFAQAPRHWLDWCAGKGHLGRVLAHGVQKLTCLEYDPALVASGAALSQRLGINAQHIEQDVLAEDAGALLHAEHSPVALHACGDLHVRLMQLASAAGCRHLAIAPCCYNRVAAADYRPLSTAAQGSPLHLSLDDLALPMSETVTAGNRVRQQRDQSMAWRLAFDLLQRELRGLDTYLPSPSLPPAWLKKPFASYCRDLAELKQLPAVGERDWQRLEAAGWQRLAEVRNLELLRGLFRRPLELWLVLDRAIYLQEQGYAVRLGQFCAPQLTPRNLLLLAERS
;
A
#
# COMPACT_ATOMS: atom_id res chain seq x y z
N ARG A 1 -15.85 17.71 -15.42
CA ARG A 1 -15.90 16.43 -16.15
C ARG A 1 -17.02 15.57 -15.60
N THR A 2 -17.59 14.71 -16.44
CA THR A 2 -18.51 13.64 -15.97
C THR A 2 -17.72 12.60 -15.16
N LEU A 3 -18.43 11.73 -14.44
CA LEU A 3 -17.82 10.64 -13.68
C LEU A 3 -16.95 9.73 -14.59
N GLU A 4 -17.49 9.32 -15.74
CA GLU A 4 -16.76 8.50 -16.74
C GLU A 4 -15.49 9.19 -17.26
N GLN A 5 -15.57 10.49 -17.55
CA GLN A 5 -14.42 11.27 -18.00
C GLN A 5 -13.35 11.39 -16.90
N ALA A 6 -13.77 11.56 -15.64
CA ALA A 6 -12.86 11.61 -14.51
C ALA A 6 -12.16 10.25 -14.29
N GLU A 7 -12.89 9.14 -14.39
CA GLU A 7 -12.33 7.79 -14.30
C GLU A 7 -11.35 7.49 -15.44
N ALA A 8 -11.69 7.84 -16.67
CA ALA A 8 -10.81 7.66 -17.82
C ALA A 8 -9.51 8.48 -17.72
N SER A 9 -9.56 9.60 -16.97
CA SER A 9 -8.41 10.50 -16.75
C SER A 9 -7.52 10.09 -15.57
N HIS A 10 -7.95 9.09 -14.81
CA HIS A 10 -7.21 8.66 -13.62
C HIS A 10 -5.80 8.14 -14.00
N ASN A 11 -4.78 8.62 -13.31
CA ASN A 11 -3.36 8.32 -13.58
C ASN A 11 -2.84 8.79 -14.96
N GLN A 12 -3.50 9.74 -15.60
CA GLN A 12 -3.04 10.34 -16.85
C GLN A 12 -2.74 11.84 -16.64
N PRO A 13 -1.49 12.24 -16.38
CA PRO A 13 -1.14 13.66 -16.19
C PRO A 13 -1.58 14.55 -17.35
N ALA A 14 -1.39 14.09 -18.58
CA ALA A 14 -1.83 14.79 -19.80
C ALA A 14 -3.36 15.07 -19.83
N ALA A 15 -4.16 14.32 -19.08
CA ALA A 15 -5.58 14.56 -18.99
C ALA A 15 -5.93 15.89 -18.27
N LEU A 16 -4.97 16.55 -17.64
CA LEU A 16 -5.18 17.84 -16.95
C LEU A 16 -4.80 19.08 -17.79
N ASP A 17 -4.45 18.92 -19.07
CA ASP A 17 -4.10 20.03 -19.95
C ASP A 17 -5.20 21.09 -20.06
N SER A 18 -6.47 20.69 -19.91
CA SER A 18 -7.63 21.59 -19.90
C SER A 18 -8.06 22.06 -18.51
N ALA A 19 -7.32 21.74 -17.47
CA ALA A 19 -7.59 22.21 -16.12
C ALA A 19 -7.22 23.70 -15.96
N PRO A 20 -7.81 24.42 -15.01
CA PRO A 20 -7.39 25.79 -14.73
C PRO A 20 -5.95 25.84 -14.21
N ALA A 21 -5.27 26.97 -14.42
CA ALA A 21 -3.97 27.21 -13.82
C ALA A 21 -4.04 27.11 -12.28
N PRO A 22 -3.04 26.56 -11.59
CA PRO A 22 -1.73 26.11 -12.07
C PRO A 22 -1.65 24.59 -12.39
N PHE A 23 -2.78 23.86 -12.44
CA PHE A 23 -2.79 22.39 -12.47
C PHE A 23 -2.12 21.75 -13.70
N PRO A 24 -2.20 22.29 -14.93
CA PRO A 24 -1.48 21.73 -16.07
C PRO A 24 0.05 21.72 -15.86
N GLU A 25 0.60 22.81 -15.32
CA GLU A 25 2.04 22.91 -15.02
C GLU A 25 2.44 21.96 -13.90
N LEU A 26 1.67 21.89 -12.82
CA LEU A 26 1.87 20.95 -11.72
C LEU A 26 1.83 19.50 -12.20
N ALA A 27 0.94 19.16 -13.15
CA ALA A 27 0.86 17.83 -13.73
C ALA A 27 2.15 17.44 -14.46
N LEU A 28 2.73 18.36 -15.26
CA LEU A 28 3.99 18.14 -15.94
C LEU A 28 5.16 17.99 -14.96
N GLN A 29 5.18 18.81 -13.90
CA GLN A 29 6.21 18.70 -12.86
C GLN A 29 6.07 17.37 -12.09
N ALA A 30 4.87 16.99 -11.71
CA ALA A 30 4.60 15.73 -11.03
C ALA A 30 4.99 14.52 -11.87
N ASP A 31 4.71 14.55 -13.18
CA ASP A 31 5.14 13.48 -14.10
C ASP A 31 6.66 13.34 -14.12
N ARG A 32 7.39 14.44 -14.28
CA ARG A 32 8.87 14.43 -14.24
C ARG A 32 9.42 13.89 -12.93
N LEU A 33 8.85 14.31 -11.80
CA LEU A 33 9.24 13.87 -10.46
C LEU A 33 8.84 12.42 -10.15
N SER A 34 7.94 11.84 -10.95
CA SER A 34 7.46 10.47 -10.80
C SER A 34 8.27 9.43 -11.58
N GLN A 35 9.17 9.89 -12.45
CA GLN A 35 9.96 9.01 -13.30
C GLN A 35 11.04 8.31 -12.48
N ILE A 36 11.00 6.98 -12.51
CA ILE A 36 12.00 6.10 -11.89
C ILE A 36 12.18 4.87 -12.77
N GLY A 37 13.43 4.44 -12.94
CA GLY A 37 13.75 3.28 -13.74
C GLY A 37 13.39 1.95 -13.08
N ASP A 38 13.40 0.91 -13.90
CA ASP A 38 13.25 -0.47 -13.44
C ASP A 38 14.57 -0.99 -12.85
N LEU A 39 14.50 -1.80 -11.81
CA LEU A 39 15.65 -2.55 -11.34
C LEU A 39 15.99 -3.65 -12.35
N PRO A 40 17.28 -3.93 -12.58
CA PRO A 40 17.70 -5.04 -13.41
C PRO A 40 17.10 -6.35 -12.92
N GLN A 41 16.49 -7.10 -13.84
CA GLN A 41 15.92 -8.41 -13.54
C GLN A 41 16.95 -9.51 -13.81
N GLN A 42 17.19 -10.35 -12.83
CA GLN A 42 17.96 -11.57 -13.00
C GLN A 42 17.09 -12.71 -13.53
N ALA A 43 17.71 -13.71 -14.13
CA ALA A 43 17.01 -14.92 -14.51
C ALA A 43 16.29 -15.53 -13.29
N SER A 44 14.99 -15.69 -13.40
CA SER A 44 14.19 -16.32 -12.33
C SER A 44 14.66 -17.75 -12.13
N ALA A 45 14.89 -18.15 -10.87
CA ALA A 45 15.14 -19.54 -10.54
C ALA A 45 13.99 -20.42 -11.07
N ASP A 46 14.35 -21.57 -11.61
CA ASP A 46 13.37 -22.58 -11.97
C ASP A 46 12.86 -23.25 -10.67
N LEU A 47 11.64 -22.91 -10.30
CA LEU A 47 11.01 -23.37 -9.08
C LEU A 47 10.00 -24.47 -9.38
N PRO A 48 10.02 -25.58 -8.67
CA PRO A 48 8.99 -26.61 -8.78
C PRO A 48 7.59 -26.04 -8.60
N ALA A 49 6.62 -26.51 -9.38
CA ALA A 49 5.24 -26.03 -9.37
C ALA A 49 4.60 -26.02 -7.96
N ARG A 50 5.05 -26.93 -7.06
CA ARG A 50 4.58 -27.01 -5.67
C ARG A 50 4.84 -25.75 -4.84
N PHE A 51 5.75 -24.83 -5.25
CA PHE A 51 5.99 -23.56 -4.55
C PHE A 51 4.86 -22.56 -4.74
N SER A 52 4.12 -22.65 -5.83
CA SER A 52 2.97 -21.75 -6.11
C SER A 52 1.65 -22.24 -5.54
N VAL A 53 1.59 -23.47 -5.00
CA VAL A 53 0.37 -24.03 -4.41
C VAL A 53 -0.07 -23.18 -3.22
N ASP A 54 -1.37 -22.90 -3.14
CA ASP A 54 -2.01 -22.05 -2.13
C ASP A 54 -1.52 -20.59 -2.11
N VAL A 55 -0.85 -20.12 -3.18
CA VAL A 55 -0.48 -18.73 -3.36
C VAL A 55 -1.36 -18.09 -4.42
N PRO A 56 -2.12 -17.01 -4.11
CA PRO A 56 -2.89 -16.30 -5.15
C PRO A 56 -1.98 -15.87 -6.31
N GLY A 57 -2.41 -16.09 -7.55
CA GLY A 57 -1.57 -15.92 -8.74
C GLY A 57 -0.86 -14.56 -8.83
N ARG A 58 -1.57 -13.47 -8.46
CA ARG A 58 -0.99 -12.13 -8.40
C ARG A 58 0.13 -12.03 -7.34
N LYS A 59 -0.09 -12.58 -6.14
CA LYS A 59 0.93 -12.59 -5.08
C LYS A 59 2.15 -13.40 -5.53
N TRP A 60 1.93 -14.53 -6.20
CA TRP A 60 3.00 -15.35 -6.77
C TRP A 60 3.86 -14.57 -7.76
N GLN A 61 3.23 -13.85 -8.70
CA GLN A 61 3.94 -13.00 -9.66
C GLN A 61 4.76 -11.90 -8.98
N GLN A 62 4.21 -11.26 -7.94
CA GLN A 62 4.93 -10.24 -7.15
C GLN A 62 6.17 -10.82 -6.46
N ILE A 63 6.04 -11.99 -5.81
CA ILE A 63 7.16 -12.69 -5.15
C ILE A 63 8.26 -13.02 -6.16
N ARG A 64 7.88 -13.51 -7.36
CA ARG A 64 8.83 -13.84 -8.42
C ARG A 64 9.57 -12.58 -8.91
N ALA A 65 8.84 -11.52 -9.20
CA ALA A 65 9.40 -10.25 -9.65
C ALA A 65 10.32 -9.62 -8.59
N PHE A 66 9.93 -9.65 -7.32
CA PHE A 66 10.78 -9.20 -6.22
C PHE A 66 12.09 -10.00 -6.17
N GLY A 67 12.00 -11.33 -6.17
CA GLY A 67 13.16 -12.20 -6.13
C GLY A 67 14.13 -11.98 -7.31
N SER A 68 13.59 -11.79 -8.51
CA SER A 68 14.39 -11.52 -9.73
C SER A 68 15.12 -10.17 -9.67
N SER A 69 14.63 -9.21 -8.88
CA SER A 69 15.25 -7.88 -8.72
C SER A 69 16.39 -7.86 -7.71
N LEU A 70 16.62 -8.94 -6.93
CA LEU A 70 17.62 -8.98 -5.87
C LEU A 70 19.05 -9.18 -6.42
N GLY A 71 19.59 -8.18 -7.10
CA GLY A 71 20.94 -8.22 -7.66
C GLY A 71 22.02 -7.79 -6.66
N PHE A 72 22.20 -8.50 -5.53
CA PHE A 72 23.30 -8.25 -4.62
C PHE A 72 24.64 -8.72 -5.20
N ALA A 73 25.73 -7.99 -4.90
CA ALA A 73 27.06 -8.33 -5.37
C ALA A 73 27.57 -9.64 -4.74
N GLN A 74 27.18 -9.88 -3.48
CA GLN A 74 27.44 -11.13 -2.80
C GLN A 74 26.14 -11.88 -2.55
N ALA A 75 26.12 -13.17 -2.84
CA ALA A 75 24.93 -13.99 -2.64
C ALA A 75 24.58 -14.12 -1.14
N PRO A 76 23.35 -13.79 -0.72
CA PRO A 76 22.88 -14.03 0.62
C PRO A 76 22.92 -15.52 1.00
N ARG A 77 23.25 -15.82 2.26
CA ARG A 77 23.32 -17.19 2.78
C ARG A 77 22.23 -17.53 3.77
N HIS A 78 21.67 -16.52 4.45
CA HIS A 78 20.62 -16.66 5.44
C HIS A 78 19.58 -15.55 5.23
N TRP A 79 18.45 -15.92 4.66
CA TRP A 79 17.33 -14.99 4.48
C TRP A 79 16.54 -14.81 5.77
N LEU A 80 16.13 -13.58 6.04
CA LEU A 80 15.15 -13.27 7.09
C LEU A 80 13.93 -12.62 6.43
N ASP A 81 12.80 -13.33 6.43
CA ASP A 81 11.52 -12.85 5.89
C ASP A 81 10.75 -12.14 7.00
N TRP A 82 10.60 -10.83 6.86
CA TRP A 82 10.03 -9.94 7.87
C TRP A 82 8.54 -9.76 7.64
N CYS A 83 7.70 -9.99 8.65
CA CYS A 83 6.25 -10.07 8.52
C CYS A 83 5.85 -11.11 7.47
N ALA A 84 6.40 -12.30 7.61
CA ALA A 84 6.48 -13.31 6.58
C ALA A 84 5.13 -13.90 6.18
N GLY A 85 4.08 -13.76 7.00
CA GLY A 85 2.84 -14.49 6.83
C GLY A 85 3.14 -16.00 6.84
N LYS A 86 2.75 -16.69 5.77
CA LYS A 86 3.11 -18.11 5.59
C LYS A 86 4.53 -18.33 5.07
N GLY A 87 5.38 -17.31 4.94
CA GLY A 87 6.77 -17.40 4.48
C GLY A 87 6.94 -17.73 2.98
N HIS A 88 6.01 -17.30 2.13
CA HIS A 88 6.09 -17.61 0.69
C HIS A 88 7.28 -16.92 0.01
N LEU A 89 7.58 -15.66 0.36
CA LEU A 89 8.73 -14.94 -0.17
C LEU A 89 10.02 -15.62 0.27
N GLY A 90 10.19 -15.80 1.58
CA GLY A 90 11.40 -16.41 2.14
C GLY A 90 11.70 -17.77 1.53
N ARG A 91 10.68 -18.64 1.37
CA ARG A 91 10.89 -19.96 0.73
C ARG A 91 11.35 -19.88 -0.72
N VAL A 92 10.82 -18.93 -1.50
CA VAL A 92 11.29 -18.73 -2.89
C VAL A 92 12.74 -18.32 -2.92
N LEU A 93 13.16 -17.42 -2.02
CA LEU A 93 14.54 -16.93 -1.94
C LEU A 93 15.50 -17.96 -1.39
N ALA A 94 15.07 -18.79 -0.43
CA ALA A 94 15.89 -19.84 0.18
C ALA A 94 15.88 -21.16 -0.61
N HIS A 95 15.31 -21.18 -1.81
CA HIS A 95 15.36 -22.39 -2.65
C HIS A 95 16.80 -22.76 -3.00
N GLY A 96 17.19 -23.97 -2.64
CA GLY A 96 18.56 -24.46 -2.77
C GLY A 96 19.16 -24.78 -1.39
N VAL A 97 20.23 -24.08 -1.02
CA VAL A 97 21.00 -24.37 0.20
C VAL A 97 20.99 -23.28 1.26
N GLN A 98 20.24 -22.21 1.03
CA GLN A 98 20.17 -21.07 1.96
C GLN A 98 19.33 -21.42 3.19
N LYS A 99 19.66 -20.77 4.32
CA LYS A 99 18.85 -20.79 5.53
C LYS A 99 17.74 -19.74 5.44
N LEU A 100 16.64 -19.99 6.13
CA LEU A 100 15.51 -19.06 6.21
C LEU A 100 15.05 -18.89 7.66
N THR A 101 14.92 -17.65 8.10
CA THR A 101 14.16 -17.28 9.30
C THR A 101 12.95 -16.47 8.89
N CYS A 102 11.77 -16.83 9.35
CA CYS A 102 10.52 -16.12 9.13
C CYS A 102 10.03 -15.57 10.46
N LEU A 103 9.80 -14.24 10.54
CA LEU A 103 9.19 -13.61 11.69
C LEU A 103 7.76 -13.21 11.35
N GLU A 104 6.81 -13.66 12.15
CA GLU A 104 5.38 -13.39 11.93
C GLU A 104 4.65 -13.29 13.26
N TYR A 105 3.71 -12.35 13.37
CA TYR A 105 2.93 -12.08 14.58
C TYR A 105 1.82 -13.13 14.82
N ASP A 106 1.17 -13.61 13.73
CA ASP A 106 0.04 -14.53 13.83
C ASP A 106 0.51 -15.98 13.99
N PRO A 107 0.25 -16.63 15.17
CA PRO A 107 0.70 -18.02 15.42
C PRO A 107 0.10 -19.02 14.44
N ALA A 108 -1.09 -18.78 13.90
CA ALA A 108 -1.68 -19.67 12.90
C ALA A 108 -0.94 -19.60 11.56
N LEU A 109 -0.46 -18.41 11.17
CA LEU A 109 0.38 -18.24 9.99
C LEU A 109 1.78 -18.83 10.21
N VAL A 110 2.37 -18.68 11.39
CA VAL A 110 3.63 -19.31 11.79
C VAL A 110 3.54 -20.82 11.64
N ALA A 111 2.56 -21.46 12.25
CA ALA A 111 2.36 -22.92 12.18
C ALA A 111 2.13 -23.40 10.74
N SER A 112 1.28 -22.70 9.98
CA SER A 112 1.03 -23.01 8.57
C SER A 112 2.29 -22.85 7.72
N GLY A 113 3.09 -21.81 7.97
CA GLY A 113 4.36 -21.54 7.29
C GLY A 113 5.40 -22.63 7.56
N ALA A 114 5.54 -23.05 8.81
CA ALA A 114 6.46 -24.13 9.21
C ALA A 114 6.11 -25.45 8.51
N ALA A 115 4.82 -25.83 8.51
CA ALA A 115 4.35 -27.03 7.83
C ALA A 115 4.61 -26.98 6.31
N LEU A 116 4.42 -25.82 5.68
CA LEU A 116 4.72 -25.60 4.26
C LEU A 116 6.23 -25.74 3.97
N SER A 117 7.09 -25.15 4.80
CA SER A 117 8.53 -25.23 4.65
C SER A 117 9.04 -26.67 4.78
N GLN A 118 8.52 -27.42 5.76
CA GLN A 118 8.82 -28.81 5.95
C GLN A 118 8.43 -29.66 4.73
N ARG A 119 7.21 -29.50 4.19
CA ARG A 119 6.75 -30.22 2.98
C ARG A 119 7.61 -29.96 1.75
N LEU A 120 8.18 -28.75 1.65
CA LEU A 120 9.01 -28.34 0.52
C LEU A 120 10.49 -28.68 0.73
N GLY A 121 10.88 -29.18 1.91
CA GLY A 121 12.27 -29.47 2.24
C GLY A 121 13.14 -28.23 2.38
N ILE A 122 12.57 -27.10 2.78
CA ILE A 122 13.29 -25.85 3.01
C ILE A 122 13.81 -25.81 4.46
N ASN A 123 15.08 -25.51 4.63
CA ASN A 123 15.69 -25.29 5.94
C ASN A 123 15.24 -23.94 6.50
N ALA A 124 14.08 -23.94 7.17
CA ALA A 124 13.43 -22.73 7.66
C ALA A 124 13.04 -22.82 9.13
N GLN A 125 13.29 -21.73 9.86
CA GLN A 125 12.77 -21.48 11.19
C GLN A 125 11.64 -20.45 11.09
N HIS A 126 10.47 -20.78 11.62
CA HIS A 126 9.34 -19.88 11.74
C HIS A 126 9.15 -19.49 13.20
N ILE A 127 9.17 -18.20 13.49
CA ILE A 127 9.15 -17.65 14.86
C ILE A 127 7.95 -16.74 14.98
N GLU A 128 7.13 -16.96 16.01
CA GLU A 128 6.09 -16.02 16.41
C GLU A 128 6.75 -14.82 17.06
N GLN A 129 6.62 -13.64 16.46
CA GLN A 129 7.23 -12.41 16.93
C GLN A 129 6.42 -11.18 16.54
N ASP A 130 6.09 -10.36 17.50
CA ASP A 130 5.74 -8.96 17.23
C ASP A 130 7.02 -8.19 16.90
N VAL A 131 7.19 -7.85 15.64
CA VAL A 131 8.40 -7.16 15.17
C VAL A 131 8.51 -5.70 15.64
N LEU A 132 7.44 -5.14 16.21
CA LEU A 132 7.45 -3.83 16.85
C LEU A 132 7.83 -3.90 18.35
N ALA A 133 7.83 -5.10 18.94
CA ALA A 133 8.25 -5.30 20.33
C ALA A 133 9.74 -5.00 20.53
N GLU A 134 10.11 -4.66 21.75
CA GLU A 134 11.48 -4.27 22.10
C GLU A 134 12.49 -5.38 21.86
N ASP A 135 12.10 -6.63 22.10
CA ASP A 135 12.93 -7.83 21.97
C ASP A 135 13.17 -8.30 20.54
N ALA A 136 12.42 -7.77 19.55
CA ALA A 136 12.57 -8.15 18.15
C ALA A 136 14.01 -7.98 17.62
N GLY A 137 14.76 -7.01 18.17
CA GLY A 137 16.15 -6.78 17.81
C GLY A 137 17.08 -7.96 18.13
N ALA A 138 16.75 -8.77 19.13
CA ALA A 138 17.56 -9.95 19.50
C ALA A 138 17.52 -11.08 18.45
N LEU A 139 16.55 -11.02 17.52
CA LEU A 139 16.39 -12.02 16.44
C LEU A 139 17.09 -11.62 15.14
N LEU A 140 17.67 -10.42 15.06
CA LEU A 140 18.44 -9.98 13.90
C LEU A 140 19.93 -10.09 14.19
N HIS A 141 20.65 -10.73 13.27
CA HIS A 141 22.10 -10.93 13.36
C HIS A 141 22.77 -10.51 12.06
N ALA A 142 24.06 -10.22 12.11
CA ALA A 142 24.83 -9.71 10.95
C ALA A 142 24.82 -10.67 9.73
N GLU A 143 24.68 -11.98 9.96
CA GLU A 143 24.59 -12.97 8.89
C GLU A 143 23.23 -12.99 8.17
N HIS A 144 22.20 -12.37 8.73
CA HIS A 144 20.91 -12.29 8.10
C HIS A 144 20.91 -11.32 6.89
N SER A 145 20.14 -11.68 5.90
CA SER A 145 19.77 -10.84 4.76
C SER A 145 18.27 -10.57 4.80
N PRO A 146 17.84 -9.51 5.53
CA PRO A 146 16.44 -9.23 5.72
C PRO A 146 15.74 -8.81 4.42
N VAL A 147 14.52 -9.30 4.25
CA VAL A 147 13.63 -8.94 3.15
C VAL A 147 12.24 -8.64 3.66
N ALA A 148 11.58 -7.67 3.02
CA ALA A 148 10.20 -7.32 3.33
C ALA A 148 9.44 -6.96 2.05
N LEU A 149 8.46 -7.77 1.69
CA LEU A 149 7.51 -7.47 0.62
C LEU A 149 6.17 -7.08 1.24
N HIS A 150 5.80 -5.81 1.11
CA HIS A 150 4.59 -5.23 1.69
C HIS A 150 4.58 -5.15 3.23
N ALA A 151 5.73 -4.94 3.88
CA ALA A 151 5.75 -4.51 5.27
C ALA A 151 5.23 -3.07 5.38
N CYS A 152 4.19 -2.86 6.18
CA CYS A 152 3.45 -1.60 6.23
C CYS A 152 4.03 -0.62 7.25
N GLY A 153 4.20 0.65 6.87
CA GLY A 153 4.48 1.76 7.78
C GLY A 153 5.65 1.50 8.73
N ASP A 154 5.40 1.54 10.05
CA ASP A 154 6.42 1.35 11.07
C ASP A 154 7.11 -0.02 11.01
N LEU A 155 6.47 -1.05 10.44
CA LEU A 155 7.06 -2.38 10.33
C LEU A 155 8.33 -2.37 9.47
N HIS A 156 8.33 -1.69 8.32
CA HIS A 156 9.54 -1.63 7.50
C HIS A 156 10.56 -0.61 8.02
N VAL A 157 10.11 0.46 8.69
CA VAL A 157 11.01 1.41 9.36
C VAL A 157 11.78 0.69 10.48
N ARG A 158 11.07 -0.08 11.29
CA ARG A 158 11.68 -0.88 12.35
C ARG A 158 12.71 -1.88 11.81
N LEU A 159 12.37 -2.55 10.69
CA LEU A 159 13.32 -3.45 10.02
C LEU A 159 14.60 -2.73 9.61
N MET A 160 14.49 -1.55 8.98
CA MET A 160 15.65 -0.77 8.55
C MET A 160 16.56 -0.41 9.73
N GLN A 161 15.95 0.05 10.84
CA GLN A 161 16.68 0.41 12.05
C GLN A 161 17.40 -0.79 12.67
N LEU A 162 16.69 -1.91 12.86
CA LEU A 162 17.24 -3.11 13.48
C LEU A 162 18.31 -3.79 12.59
N ALA A 163 18.07 -3.89 11.29
CA ALA A 163 19.02 -4.47 10.35
C ALA A 163 20.33 -3.63 10.28
N SER A 164 20.20 -2.31 10.31
CA SER A 164 21.35 -1.40 10.34
C SER A 164 22.15 -1.54 11.63
N ALA A 165 21.47 -1.61 12.78
CA ALA A 165 22.11 -1.77 14.09
C ALA A 165 22.76 -3.16 14.24
N ALA A 166 22.13 -4.22 13.74
CA ALA A 166 22.69 -5.58 13.75
C ALA A 166 23.85 -5.77 12.75
N GLY A 167 24.13 -4.80 11.90
CA GLY A 167 25.20 -4.90 10.90
C GLY A 167 24.89 -5.84 9.75
N CYS A 168 23.62 -6.09 9.45
CA CYS A 168 23.21 -6.89 8.28
C CYS A 168 23.81 -6.31 6.99
N ARG A 169 24.41 -7.19 6.17
CA ARG A 169 25.05 -6.76 4.92
C ARG A 169 24.03 -6.40 3.85
N HIS A 170 22.96 -7.16 3.73
CA HIS A 170 21.95 -7.04 2.69
C HIS A 170 20.61 -6.66 3.30
N LEU A 171 19.85 -5.82 2.59
CA LEU A 171 18.48 -5.47 2.94
C LEU A 171 17.68 -5.21 1.67
N ALA A 172 16.49 -5.80 1.55
CA ALA A 172 15.59 -5.53 0.43
C ALA A 172 14.17 -5.28 0.94
N ILE A 173 13.63 -4.09 0.63
CA ILE A 173 12.32 -3.66 1.11
C ILE A 173 11.50 -3.08 -0.03
N ALA A 174 10.28 -3.62 -0.22
CA ALA A 174 9.23 -2.98 -0.99
C ALA A 174 8.25 -2.30 -0.01
N PRO A 175 8.44 -1.00 0.30
CA PRO A 175 7.62 -0.31 1.29
C PRO A 175 6.20 -0.10 0.77
N CYS A 176 5.24 -0.10 1.69
CA CYS A 176 3.84 0.20 1.39
C CYS A 176 3.13 0.77 2.62
N CYS A 177 1.87 1.19 2.45
CA CYS A 177 1.00 1.63 3.54
C CYS A 177 1.67 2.62 4.50
N TYR A 178 2.20 3.71 3.95
CA TYR A 178 2.98 4.71 4.69
C TYR A 178 2.24 5.36 5.88
N ASN A 179 0.90 5.31 5.86
CA ASN A 179 0.04 5.80 6.94
C ASN A 179 -0.17 4.80 8.09
N ARG A 180 0.45 3.61 8.05
CA ARG A 180 0.41 2.62 9.13
C ARG A 180 1.53 2.89 10.14
N VAL A 181 1.45 4.04 10.79
CA VAL A 181 2.42 4.52 11.77
C VAL A 181 1.70 4.88 13.08
N ALA A 182 2.38 4.73 14.20
CA ALA A 182 1.84 5.06 15.52
C ALA A 182 1.79 6.58 15.79
N ALA A 183 2.67 7.35 15.14
CA ALA A 183 2.72 8.79 15.27
C ALA A 183 1.55 9.47 14.53
N ALA A 184 1.08 10.61 15.04
CA ALA A 184 0.03 11.42 14.41
C ALA A 184 0.48 12.05 13.08
N ASP A 185 1.79 12.36 12.98
CA ASP A 185 2.41 12.98 11.82
C ASP A 185 3.62 12.17 11.37
N TYR A 186 4.01 12.36 10.11
CA TYR A 186 5.22 11.73 9.57
C TYR A 186 6.48 12.18 10.31
N ARG A 187 7.31 11.21 10.69
CA ARG A 187 8.62 11.46 11.27
C ARG A 187 9.70 11.12 10.25
N PRO A 188 10.37 12.13 9.65
CA PRO A 188 11.45 11.90 8.70
C PRO A 188 12.60 11.08 9.32
N LEU A 189 13.18 10.18 8.55
CA LEU A 189 14.25 9.29 8.99
C LEU A 189 15.63 9.88 8.73
N SER A 190 15.85 10.40 7.52
CA SER A 190 17.13 10.95 7.09
C SER A 190 17.33 12.40 7.54
N THR A 191 18.57 12.80 7.73
CA THR A 191 18.95 14.18 8.03
C THR A 191 18.42 15.16 6.98
N ALA A 192 18.48 14.79 5.70
CA ALA A 192 17.97 15.61 4.61
C ALA A 192 16.44 15.84 4.71
N ALA A 193 15.68 14.80 5.02
CA ALA A 193 14.23 14.92 5.15
C ALA A 193 13.81 15.66 6.44
N GLN A 194 14.58 15.56 7.51
CA GLN A 194 14.38 16.36 8.74
C GLN A 194 14.55 17.86 8.50
N GLY A 195 15.42 18.24 7.57
CA GLY A 195 15.59 19.65 7.13
C GLY A 195 14.53 20.14 6.13
N SER A 196 13.61 19.29 5.69
CA SER A 196 12.54 19.66 4.75
C SER A 196 11.43 20.44 5.44
N PRO A 197 10.86 21.49 4.79
CA PRO A 197 9.69 22.19 5.30
C PRO A 197 8.38 21.39 5.15
N LEU A 198 8.43 20.19 4.58
CA LEU A 198 7.27 19.37 4.30
C LEU A 198 6.74 18.68 5.57
N HIS A 199 5.56 19.06 6.01
CA HIS A 199 4.84 18.41 7.11
C HIS A 199 3.73 17.54 6.54
N LEU A 200 3.69 16.26 6.91
CA LEU A 200 2.75 15.28 6.37
C LEU A 200 1.90 14.67 7.49
N SER A 201 0.61 14.82 7.36
CA SER A 201 -0.39 14.17 8.22
C SER A 201 -0.60 12.70 7.80
N LEU A 202 -1.34 11.93 8.62
CA LEU A 202 -1.76 10.57 8.27
C LEU A 202 -2.59 10.52 6.99
N ASP A 203 -3.41 11.55 6.72
CA ASP A 203 -4.21 11.65 5.49
C ASP A 203 -3.32 11.87 4.25
N ASP A 204 -2.24 12.65 4.39
CA ASP A 204 -1.26 12.80 3.32
C ASP A 204 -0.50 11.49 3.07
N LEU A 205 -0.12 10.79 4.12
CA LEU A 205 0.53 9.47 4.02
C LEU A 205 -0.39 8.39 3.43
N ALA A 206 -1.70 8.59 3.43
CA ALA A 206 -2.65 7.70 2.77
C ALA A 206 -2.71 7.93 1.24
N LEU A 207 -2.27 9.09 0.75
CA LEU A 207 -2.34 9.44 -0.67
C LEU A 207 -1.61 8.44 -1.60
N PRO A 208 -0.38 7.97 -1.32
CA PRO A 208 0.29 6.98 -2.16
C PRO A 208 -0.49 5.66 -2.34
N MET A 209 -1.42 5.37 -1.42
CA MET A 209 -2.22 4.14 -1.44
C MET A 209 -3.56 4.29 -2.18
N SER A 210 -3.92 5.49 -2.59
CA SER A 210 -5.23 5.78 -3.21
C SER A 210 -5.43 5.15 -4.58
N GLU A 211 -4.39 4.55 -5.18
CA GLU A 211 -4.49 3.89 -6.47
C GLU A 211 -5.25 2.56 -6.41
N THR A 212 -6.29 2.46 -7.24
CA THR A 212 -7.22 1.32 -7.25
C THR A 212 -7.16 0.51 -8.54
N VAL A 213 -6.06 0.54 -9.26
CA VAL A 213 -5.86 -0.01 -10.63
C VAL A 213 -6.33 -1.46 -10.81
N THR A 214 -6.59 -2.17 -9.76
CA THR A 214 -6.69 -3.64 -9.80
C THR A 214 -8.07 -4.22 -9.60
N ALA A 215 -9.09 -3.38 -9.41
CA ALA A 215 -10.46 -3.85 -9.23
C ALA A 215 -11.17 -4.08 -10.56
N GLY A 216 -11.83 -5.24 -10.73
CA GLY A 216 -12.69 -5.50 -11.89
C GLY A 216 -13.89 -4.54 -11.95
N ASN A 217 -14.50 -4.39 -13.13
CA ASN A 217 -15.60 -3.45 -13.38
C ASN A 217 -16.74 -3.56 -12.35
N ARG A 218 -17.16 -4.76 -11.99
CA ARG A 218 -18.22 -4.99 -11.01
C ARG A 218 -17.87 -4.38 -9.64
N VAL A 219 -16.64 -4.55 -9.19
CA VAL A 219 -16.18 -4.01 -7.89
C VAL A 219 -16.12 -2.49 -7.93
N ARG A 220 -15.67 -1.93 -9.06
CA ARG A 220 -15.65 -0.46 -9.28
C ARG A 220 -17.04 0.12 -9.22
N GLN A 221 -18.00 -0.42 -9.99
CA GLN A 221 -19.39 0.02 -9.98
C GLN A 221 -20.03 -0.04 -8.59
N GLN A 222 -19.77 -1.13 -7.85
CA GLN A 222 -20.28 -1.27 -6.48
C GLN A 222 -19.68 -0.23 -5.52
N ARG A 223 -18.41 0.11 -5.69
CA ARG A 223 -17.76 1.17 -4.90
C ARG A 223 -18.34 2.55 -5.23
N ASP A 224 -18.55 2.85 -6.51
CA ASP A 224 -19.12 4.13 -6.94
C ASP A 224 -20.56 4.29 -6.49
N GLN A 225 -21.38 3.24 -6.58
CA GLN A 225 -22.73 3.24 -6.02
C GLN A 225 -22.69 3.48 -4.51
N SER A 226 -21.81 2.79 -3.79
CA SER A 226 -21.66 2.97 -2.34
C SER A 226 -21.26 4.41 -1.99
N MET A 227 -20.34 5.00 -2.74
CA MET A 227 -19.89 6.36 -2.51
C MET A 227 -21.00 7.37 -2.87
N ALA A 228 -21.64 7.25 -4.03
CA ALA A 228 -22.73 8.13 -4.46
C ALA A 228 -23.88 8.13 -3.45
N TRP A 229 -24.28 6.94 -2.96
CA TRP A 229 -25.35 6.83 -1.98
C TRP A 229 -24.98 7.41 -0.61
N ARG A 230 -23.72 7.29 -0.18
CA ARG A 230 -23.24 7.96 1.03
C ARG A 230 -23.22 9.47 0.89
N LEU A 231 -22.82 9.98 -0.28
CA LEU A 231 -22.83 11.42 -0.56
C LEU A 231 -24.26 11.97 -0.63
N ALA A 232 -25.19 11.20 -1.19
CA ALA A 232 -26.61 11.54 -1.16
C ALA A 232 -27.18 11.53 0.27
N PHE A 233 -26.82 10.52 1.07
CA PHE A 233 -27.21 10.45 2.47
C PHE A 233 -26.61 11.60 3.30
N ASP A 234 -25.40 12.06 2.98
CA ASP A 234 -24.81 13.24 3.64
C ASP A 234 -25.67 14.51 3.40
N LEU A 235 -26.24 14.69 2.21
CA LEU A 235 -27.19 15.78 1.97
C LEU A 235 -28.44 15.61 2.83
N LEU A 236 -29.00 14.42 2.86
CA LEU A 236 -30.18 14.10 3.63
C LEU A 236 -29.99 14.33 5.13
N GLN A 237 -28.89 13.83 5.72
CA GLN A 237 -28.64 13.95 7.15
C GLN A 237 -28.43 15.42 7.58
N ARG A 238 -27.80 16.25 6.73
CA ARG A 238 -27.66 17.69 6.99
C ARG A 238 -29.02 18.37 7.06
N GLU A 239 -29.89 18.06 6.11
CA GLU A 239 -31.29 18.57 6.09
C GLU A 239 -32.05 18.11 7.35
N LEU A 240 -32.04 16.80 7.67
CA LEU A 240 -32.76 16.25 8.83
C LEU A 240 -32.30 16.83 10.16
N ARG A 241 -31.01 17.14 10.29
CA ARG A 241 -30.42 17.69 11.51
C ARG A 241 -30.49 19.22 11.58
N GLY A 242 -30.72 19.90 10.43
CA GLY A 242 -30.57 21.35 10.33
C GLY A 242 -29.11 21.81 10.57
N LEU A 243 -28.13 20.94 10.33
CA LEU A 243 -26.70 21.19 10.57
C LEU A 243 -25.88 20.90 9.32
N ASP A 244 -25.08 21.85 8.89
CA ASP A 244 -24.18 21.70 7.72
C ASP A 244 -22.84 21.06 8.11
N THR A 245 -22.90 19.95 8.83
CA THR A 245 -21.71 19.18 9.25
C THR A 245 -21.81 17.72 8.82
N TYR A 246 -20.69 17.15 8.40
CA TYR A 246 -20.61 15.73 8.04
C TYR A 246 -20.91 14.83 9.24
N LEU A 247 -21.71 13.78 9.01
CA LEU A 247 -21.94 12.70 9.97
C LEU A 247 -21.40 11.39 9.40
N PRO A 248 -20.33 10.82 9.99
CA PRO A 248 -19.73 9.59 9.48
C PRO A 248 -20.74 8.44 9.42
N SER A 249 -20.80 7.77 8.27
CA SER A 249 -21.56 6.52 8.10
C SER A 249 -20.70 5.33 8.47
N PRO A 250 -21.26 4.30 9.15
CA PRO A 250 -20.52 3.08 9.47
C PRO A 250 -20.17 2.30 8.19
N SER A 251 -19.27 1.32 8.32
CA SER A 251 -19.07 0.33 7.27
C SER A 251 -20.35 -0.51 7.12
N LEU A 252 -20.92 -0.54 5.92
CA LEU A 252 -22.16 -1.26 5.62
C LEU A 252 -21.86 -2.52 4.80
N PRO A 253 -22.54 -3.64 5.09
CA PRO A 253 -22.42 -4.85 4.28
C PRO A 253 -22.85 -4.61 2.82
N PRO A 254 -22.27 -5.32 1.83
CA PRO A 254 -22.62 -5.17 0.41
C PRO A 254 -24.10 -5.38 0.10
N ALA A 255 -24.81 -6.14 0.94
CA ALA A 255 -26.27 -6.36 0.81
C ALA A 255 -27.09 -5.06 0.90
N TRP A 256 -26.58 -4.02 1.56
CA TRP A 256 -27.24 -2.71 1.64
C TRP A 256 -27.40 -2.04 0.28
N LEU A 257 -26.47 -2.26 -0.63
CA LEU A 257 -26.53 -1.69 -2.00
C LEU A 257 -27.51 -2.44 -2.92
N LYS A 258 -28.11 -3.53 -2.46
CA LYS A 258 -29.17 -4.24 -3.18
C LYS A 258 -30.58 -3.72 -2.83
N LYS A 259 -30.70 -2.87 -1.81
CA LYS A 259 -31.98 -2.25 -1.41
C LYS A 259 -32.35 -1.14 -2.42
N PRO A 260 -33.63 -0.79 -2.54
CA PRO A 260 -34.03 0.48 -3.15
C PRO A 260 -33.35 1.64 -2.41
N PHE A 261 -32.94 2.69 -3.14
CA PHE A 261 -32.22 3.83 -2.55
C PHE A 261 -32.99 4.48 -1.39
N ALA A 262 -34.31 4.66 -1.53
CA ALA A 262 -35.15 5.20 -0.47
C ALA A 262 -35.10 4.35 0.83
N SER A 263 -35.11 3.02 0.69
CA SER A 263 -34.99 2.10 1.83
C SER A 263 -33.60 2.20 2.47
N TYR A 264 -32.54 2.25 1.63
CA TYR A 264 -31.18 2.46 2.11
C TYR A 264 -31.08 3.73 2.99
N CYS A 265 -31.64 4.84 2.53
CA CYS A 265 -31.59 6.10 3.27
C CYS A 265 -32.40 6.07 4.56
N ARG A 266 -33.60 5.46 4.56
CA ARG A 266 -34.45 5.31 5.77
C ARG A 266 -33.77 4.45 6.81
N ASP A 267 -33.28 3.28 6.42
CA ASP A 267 -32.62 2.33 7.34
C ASP A 267 -31.33 2.94 7.91
N LEU A 268 -30.59 3.72 7.11
CA LEU A 268 -29.37 4.37 7.59
C LEU A 268 -29.68 5.55 8.53
N ALA A 269 -30.77 6.29 8.28
CA ALA A 269 -31.25 7.33 9.19
C ALA A 269 -31.68 6.73 10.54
N GLU A 270 -32.42 5.63 10.54
CA GLU A 270 -32.78 4.89 11.75
C GLU A 270 -31.55 4.39 12.50
N LEU A 271 -30.58 3.76 11.80
CA LEU A 271 -29.32 3.29 12.38
C LEU A 271 -28.52 4.43 13.04
N LYS A 272 -28.63 5.65 12.50
CA LYS A 272 -27.95 6.85 13.02
C LYS A 272 -28.82 7.63 14.00
N GLN A 273 -30.01 7.12 14.38
CA GLN A 273 -30.96 7.74 15.31
C GLN A 273 -31.33 9.19 14.86
N LEU A 274 -31.48 9.37 13.54
CA LEU A 274 -31.91 10.64 12.97
C LEU A 274 -33.44 10.75 12.98
N PRO A 275 -34.00 11.98 12.82
CA PRO A 275 -35.44 12.15 12.64
C PRO A 275 -35.99 11.31 11.50
N ALA A 276 -37.28 10.93 11.61
CA ALA A 276 -37.96 10.14 10.60
C ALA A 276 -37.88 10.82 9.20
N VAL A 277 -37.54 10.03 8.19
CA VAL A 277 -37.38 10.51 6.83
C VAL A 277 -38.76 10.56 6.16
N GLY A 278 -39.29 11.77 5.95
CA GLY A 278 -40.55 12.00 5.23
C GLY A 278 -40.46 11.71 3.73
N GLU A 279 -41.61 11.78 3.05
CA GLU A 279 -41.69 11.64 1.59
C GLU A 279 -40.92 12.78 0.90
N ARG A 280 -40.21 12.42 -0.17
CA ARG A 280 -39.36 13.32 -0.94
C ARG A 280 -39.10 12.80 -2.35
N ASP A 281 -38.51 13.62 -3.19
CA ASP A 281 -37.99 13.20 -4.50
C ASP A 281 -36.72 12.41 -4.35
N TRP A 282 -36.85 11.07 -4.25
CA TRP A 282 -35.74 10.12 -4.09
C TRP A 282 -34.85 10.10 -5.32
N GLN A 283 -35.39 10.27 -6.53
CA GLN A 283 -34.63 10.28 -7.76
C GLN A 283 -33.68 11.49 -7.81
N ARG A 284 -34.23 12.68 -7.45
CA ARG A 284 -33.42 13.90 -7.36
C ARG A 284 -32.31 13.78 -6.33
N LEU A 285 -32.59 13.21 -5.15
CA LEU A 285 -31.60 13.04 -4.11
C LEU A 285 -30.49 12.06 -4.52
N GLU A 286 -30.85 10.95 -5.15
CA GLU A 286 -29.89 9.98 -5.68
C GLU A 286 -29.02 10.59 -6.78
N ALA A 287 -29.62 11.32 -7.72
CA ALA A 287 -28.92 12.05 -8.77
C ALA A 287 -27.92 13.08 -8.21
N ALA A 288 -28.31 13.80 -7.15
CA ALA A 288 -27.41 14.73 -6.46
C ALA A 288 -26.19 14.01 -5.84
N GLY A 289 -26.38 12.79 -5.32
CA GLY A 289 -25.29 11.96 -4.83
C GLY A 289 -24.29 11.56 -5.93
N TRP A 290 -24.78 11.17 -7.10
CA TRP A 290 -23.94 10.87 -8.27
C TRP A 290 -23.22 12.11 -8.80
N GLN A 291 -23.88 13.27 -8.82
CA GLN A 291 -23.24 14.53 -9.18
C GLN A 291 -22.08 14.86 -8.22
N ARG A 292 -22.32 14.77 -6.90
CA ARG A 292 -21.28 14.97 -5.90
C ARG A 292 -20.13 13.96 -6.05
N LEU A 293 -20.42 12.71 -6.42
CA LEU A 293 -19.36 11.74 -6.71
C LEU A 293 -18.48 12.21 -7.88
N ALA A 294 -19.07 12.74 -8.95
CA ALA A 294 -18.30 13.28 -10.07
C ALA A 294 -17.41 14.46 -9.63
N GLU A 295 -17.92 15.34 -8.76
CA GLU A 295 -17.15 16.45 -8.18
C GLU A 295 -15.96 15.93 -7.35
N VAL A 296 -16.19 14.94 -6.47
CA VAL A 296 -15.14 14.29 -5.67
C VAL A 296 -14.10 13.66 -6.57
N ARG A 297 -14.51 12.93 -7.62
CA ARG A 297 -13.57 12.31 -8.56
C ARG A 297 -12.71 13.33 -9.31
N ASN A 298 -13.28 14.49 -9.65
CA ASN A 298 -12.50 15.58 -10.26
C ASN A 298 -11.48 16.18 -9.28
N LEU A 299 -11.82 16.32 -8.00
CA LEU A 299 -10.88 16.77 -6.97
C LEU A 299 -9.79 15.71 -6.73
N GLU A 300 -10.15 14.42 -6.73
CA GLU A 300 -9.20 13.31 -6.61
C GLU A 300 -8.19 13.29 -7.77
N LEU A 301 -8.55 13.70 -8.99
CA LEU A 301 -7.60 13.84 -10.09
C LEU A 301 -6.50 14.85 -9.76
N LEU A 302 -6.87 16.01 -9.21
CA LEU A 302 -5.92 17.04 -8.81
C LEU A 302 -5.03 16.57 -7.67
N ARG A 303 -5.61 15.96 -6.64
CA ARG A 303 -4.87 15.37 -5.52
C ARG A 303 -3.96 14.24 -5.98
N GLY A 304 -4.42 13.44 -6.94
CA GLY A 304 -3.69 12.32 -7.52
C GLY A 304 -2.37 12.70 -8.20
N LEU A 305 -2.20 13.96 -8.64
CA LEU A 305 -0.94 14.45 -9.18
C LEU A 305 0.23 14.26 -8.22
N PHE A 306 -0.04 14.43 -6.93
CA PHE A 306 1.00 14.37 -5.90
C PHE A 306 1.24 12.96 -5.38
N ARG A 307 0.45 11.97 -5.78
CA ARG A 307 0.51 10.60 -5.27
C ARG A 307 1.89 9.96 -5.44
N ARG A 308 2.39 9.91 -6.67
CA ARG A 308 3.68 9.27 -6.99
C ARG A 308 4.87 10.11 -6.56
N PRO A 309 4.90 11.44 -6.76
CA PRO A 309 5.94 12.28 -6.18
C PRO A 309 6.08 12.13 -4.67
N LEU A 310 4.96 12.09 -3.95
CA LEU A 310 4.97 11.89 -2.49
C LEU A 310 5.48 10.50 -2.12
N GLU A 311 5.04 9.46 -2.82
CA GLU A 311 5.57 8.10 -2.62
C GLU A 311 7.08 8.05 -2.80
N LEU A 312 7.60 8.66 -3.87
CA LEU A 312 9.04 8.73 -4.13
C LEU A 312 9.77 9.53 -3.05
N TRP A 313 9.22 10.66 -2.62
CA TRP A 313 9.80 11.44 -1.52
C TRP A 313 9.94 10.59 -0.25
N LEU A 314 8.88 9.88 0.13
CA LEU A 314 8.88 8.98 1.28
C LEU A 314 9.90 7.84 1.14
N VAL A 315 10.03 7.26 -0.05
CA VAL A 315 11.01 6.18 -0.30
C VAL A 315 12.43 6.73 -0.35
N LEU A 316 12.65 7.93 -0.90
CA LEU A 316 13.94 8.59 -0.90
C LEU A 316 14.43 8.92 0.51
N ASP A 317 13.55 9.34 1.41
CA ASP A 317 13.90 9.50 2.83
C ASP A 317 14.46 8.21 3.43
N ARG A 318 13.86 7.08 3.12
CA ARG A 318 14.35 5.75 3.53
C ARG A 318 15.68 5.38 2.89
N ALA A 319 15.83 5.69 1.60
CA ALA A 319 17.06 5.42 0.87
C ALA A 319 18.24 6.21 1.44
N ILE A 320 18.03 7.50 1.69
CA ILE A 320 19.06 8.38 2.27
C ILE A 320 19.39 7.94 3.70
N TYR A 321 18.36 7.59 4.51
CA TYR A 321 18.59 7.04 5.83
C TYR A 321 19.53 5.80 5.78
N LEU A 322 19.28 4.85 4.87
CA LEU A 322 20.14 3.67 4.72
C LEU A 322 21.55 4.06 4.25
N GLN A 323 21.70 5.07 3.38
CA GLN A 323 23.02 5.61 3.00
C GLN A 323 23.75 6.20 4.21
N GLU A 324 23.06 6.95 5.06
CA GLU A 324 23.59 7.49 6.32
C GLU A 324 24.02 6.36 7.27
N GLN A 325 23.40 5.17 7.18
CA GLN A 325 23.81 3.97 7.90
C GLN A 325 24.93 3.17 7.21
N GLY A 326 25.53 3.70 6.13
CA GLY A 326 26.68 3.09 5.45
C GLY A 326 26.34 2.06 4.38
N TYR A 327 25.12 2.03 3.86
CA TYR A 327 24.74 1.18 2.73
C TYR A 327 24.93 1.88 1.38
N ALA A 328 25.36 1.12 0.37
CA ALA A 328 25.11 1.47 -1.02
C ALA A 328 23.65 1.10 -1.34
N VAL A 329 22.86 2.08 -1.78
CA VAL A 329 21.42 1.90 -2.00
C VAL A 329 21.08 2.02 -3.47
N ARG A 330 20.29 1.08 -3.98
CA ARG A 330 19.63 1.11 -5.28
C ARG A 330 18.12 1.17 -5.09
N LEU A 331 17.47 2.05 -5.82
CA LEU A 331 16.02 2.24 -5.82
C LEU A 331 15.50 2.12 -7.24
N GLY A 332 14.42 1.39 -7.43
CA GLY A 332 13.74 1.26 -8.72
C GLY A 332 12.45 0.47 -8.62
N GLN A 333 11.81 0.26 -9.75
CA GLN A 333 10.61 -0.58 -9.84
C GLN A 333 11.03 -2.06 -9.99
N PHE A 334 10.41 -2.94 -9.23
CA PHE A 334 10.65 -4.39 -9.34
C PHE A 334 9.61 -5.10 -10.23
N CYS A 335 8.53 -4.43 -10.58
CA CYS A 335 7.51 -4.94 -11.50
C CYS A 335 6.65 -3.82 -12.07
N ALA A 336 5.91 -4.15 -13.11
CA ALA A 336 4.96 -3.23 -13.72
C ALA A 336 3.83 -2.81 -12.74
N PRO A 337 3.33 -1.55 -12.81
CA PRO A 337 2.31 -1.03 -11.91
C PRO A 337 0.98 -1.79 -11.99
N GLN A 338 0.70 -2.47 -13.11
CA GLN A 338 -0.48 -3.33 -13.27
C GLN A 338 -0.44 -4.56 -12.35
N LEU A 339 0.74 -5.05 -12.01
CA LEU A 339 0.90 -6.15 -11.06
C LEU A 339 0.69 -5.66 -9.63
N THR A 340 1.33 -4.57 -9.27
CA THR A 340 1.07 -3.81 -8.04
C THR A 340 1.51 -2.36 -8.20
N PRO A 341 0.67 -1.38 -7.83
CA PRO A 341 1.10 0.02 -7.83
C PRO A 341 2.17 0.33 -6.75
N ARG A 342 2.35 -0.56 -5.76
CA ARG A 342 3.43 -0.49 -4.75
C ARG A 342 4.64 -1.26 -5.24
N ASN A 343 5.20 -0.82 -6.35
CA ASN A 343 6.24 -1.52 -7.09
C ASN A 343 7.66 -0.98 -6.87
N LEU A 344 7.84 -0.09 -5.91
CA LEU A 344 9.16 0.39 -5.54
C LEU A 344 9.89 -0.60 -4.65
N LEU A 345 11.17 -0.80 -4.93
CA LEU A 345 12.04 -1.67 -4.16
C LEU A 345 13.34 -0.92 -3.83
N LEU A 346 13.69 -0.91 -2.55
CA LEU A 346 14.97 -0.50 -2.01
C LEU A 346 15.85 -1.74 -1.85
N LEU A 347 17.02 -1.71 -2.47
CA LEU A 347 18.09 -2.68 -2.27
C LEU A 347 19.26 -1.98 -1.61
N ALA A 348 19.65 -2.43 -0.45
CA ALA A 348 20.77 -1.87 0.30
C ALA A 348 21.83 -2.94 0.57
N GLU A 349 23.09 -2.62 0.33
CA GLU A 349 24.23 -3.52 0.52
C GLU A 349 25.39 -2.78 1.15
N ARG A 350 26.03 -3.39 2.17
CA ARG A 350 27.27 -2.91 2.76
C ARG A 350 28.47 -3.73 2.28
N SER A 351 29.63 -3.08 2.21
CA SER A 351 30.93 -3.75 1.98
C SER A 351 31.35 -4.64 3.15
#